data_2722eab3f4b1d969fffd2691d25a17c9
#
_entry.id   2722eab3f4b1d969fffd2691d25a17c9
#
_cell.length_a   1.000
_cell.length_b   1.000
_cell.length_c   1.000
_cell.angle_alpha   90.00
_cell.angle_beta   90.00
_cell.angle_gamma   90.00
#
_symmetry.space_group_name_H-M   'P 1'
#
loop_
_entity.id
_entity.type
_entity.pdbx_description
1 polymer ?
#
loop_
_entity_poly.entity_id
_entity_poly.type
_entity_poly.pdbx_seq_one_letter_code
_entity_poly.pdbx_strand_id
1 'polypeptide(L)'
;MDTPGISDIHLEDAYDYCEQITRNEARNFYYAFITLPMRKKRAIYTAYAFCRRCDDAVDNNESTTEKKRLLDEIENNLKSGINLDKLILENNPIILATCAIIKEFNIPQQYFFDVIQGVRMDIEFTSFNSFDEVKEYCYKVASVIGLICIKIFGYSNPKAIDYAIDFGLAMQLTNILRDILDDLNENRCYLAYEEMDKFNYSINHLRESLYNDDFIQMMKFEVDRAKRYFESGSRLLPLVDTDSRICLVILSTIYRKILKKIERSNYNIFQTNYRLNTFEKLSIMGFTWLRYKITKK
;
A
#
# COMPACT_ATOMS: atom_id res chain seq x y z
N MET A 1 -1.70 -33.41 -20.45
CA MET A 1 -2.17 -33.92 -19.15
C MET A 1 -2.74 -32.70 -18.43
N ASP A 2 -4.05 -32.61 -18.47
CA ASP A 2 -4.78 -31.49 -17.84
C ASP A 2 -4.56 -31.54 -16.33
N THR A 3 -4.06 -30.49 -15.77
CA THR A 3 -4.02 -30.27 -14.33
C THR A 3 -5.46 -30.36 -13.82
N PRO A 4 -5.75 -31.12 -12.75
CA PRO A 4 -7.11 -31.26 -12.22
C PRO A 4 -7.59 -29.86 -11.81
N GLY A 5 -8.62 -29.36 -12.49
CA GLY A 5 -9.17 -28.04 -12.33
C GLY A 5 -9.65 -27.81 -10.90
N ILE A 6 -9.14 -26.77 -10.30
CA ILE A 6 -9.91 -25.96 -9.37
C ILE A 6 -11.14 -25.57 -10.19
N SER A 7 -12.35 -25.98 -9.74
CA SER A 7 -13.54 -25.69 -10.53
C SER A 7 -13.68 -24.17 -10.69
N ASP A 8 -13.96 -23.69 -11.91
CA ASP A 8 -14.12 -22.25 -12.21
C ASP A 8 -15.12 -21.57 -11.26
N ILE A 9 -16.09 -22.30 -10.74
CA ILE A 9 -17.11 -21.86 -9.77
C ILE A 9 -16.44 -21.40 -8.44
N HIS A 10 -15.51 -22.19 -7.90
CA HIS A 10 -14.84 -21.82 -6.64
C HIS A 10 -13.90 -20.60 -6.81
N LEU A 11 -13.34 -20.40 -7.97
CA LEU A 11 -12.47 -19.24 -8.24
C LEU A 11 -13.28 -17.95 -8.38
N GLU A 12 -14.44 -17.96 -9.01
CA GLU A 12 -15.33 -16.81 -9.09
C GLU A 12 -15.79 -16.38 -7.69
N ASP A 13 -16.24 -17.34 -6.86
CA ASP A 13 -16.63 -17.08 -5.47
C ASP A 13 -15.46 -16.46 -4.65
N ALA A 14 -14.24 -16.94 -4.89
CA ALA A 14 -13.03 -16.42 -4.24
C ALA A 14 -12.74 -14.96 -4.66
N TYR A 15 -12.91 -14.63 -5.94
CA TYR A 15 -12.78 -13.25 -6.42
C TYR A 15 -13.87 -12.35 -5.84
N ASP A 16 -15.11 -12.80 -5.77
CA ASP A 16 -16.22 -12.05 -5.16
C ASP A 16 -15.96 -11.79 -3.67
N TYR A 17 -15.41 -12.76 -2.95
CA TYR A 17 -14.99 -12.58 -1.57
C TYR A 17 -13.90 -11.51 -1.42
N CYS A 18 -12.88 -11.52 -2.27
CA CYS A 18 -11.84 -10.49 -2.29
C CYS A 18 -12.39 -9.10 -2.66
N GLU A 19 -13.37 -9.03 -3.57
CA GLU A 19 -14.05 -7.77 -3.90
C GLU A 19 -14.81 -7.23 -2.69
N GLN A 20 -15.52 -8.07 -1.94
CA GLN A 20 -16.26 -7.65 -0.73
C GLN A 20 -15.32 -7.04 0.31
N ILE A 21 -14.19 -7.70 0.61
CA ILE A 21 -13.16 -7.17 1.52
C ILE A 21 -12.68 -5.81 1.02
N THR A 22 -12.31 -5.71 -0.26
CA THR A 22 -11.78 -4.48 -0.85
C THR A 22 -12.80 -3.35 -0.80
N ARG A 23 -14.07 -3.63 -1.08
CA ARG A 23 -15.15 -2.64 -1.04
C ARG A 23 -15.35 -2.07 0.36
N ASN A 24 -15.25 -2.90 1.37
CA ASN A 24 -15.48 -2.51 2.76
C ASN A 24 -14.27 -1.76 3.35
N GLU A 25 -13.04 -2.22 3.04
CA GLU A 25 -11.83 -1.79 3.73
C GLU A 25 -10.96 -0.82 2.92
N ALA A 26 -10.97 -0.88 1.59
CA ALA A 26 -10.00 -0.17 0.74
C ALA A 26 -10.29 1.32 0.54
N ARG A 27 -10.95 1.96 1.46
CA ARG A 27 -11.35 3.38 1.55
C ARG A 27 -10.84 4.32 0.43
N ASN A 28 -9.50 4.52 0.33
CA ASN A 28 -8.88 5.42 -0.65
C ASN A 28 -8.64 4.74 -2.00
N PHE A 29 -8.32 3.45 -1.97
CA PHE A 29 -7.89 2.68 -3.13
C PHE A 29 -9.07 2.24 -4.00
N TYR A 30 -10.22 1.94 -3.38
CA TYR A 30 -11.40 1.46 -4.09
C TYR A 30 -11.81 2.37 -5.24
N TYR A 31 -11.81 3.70 -5.04
CA TYR A 31 -12.16 4.67 -6.08
C TYR A 31 -11.21 4.70 -7.28
N ALA A 32 -9.97 4.26 -7.09
CA ALA A 32 -9.03 4.08 -8.19
C ALA A 32 -9.24 2.71 -8.87
N PHE A 33 -9.40 1.66 -8.08
CA PHE A 33 -9.48 0.29 -8.57
C PHE A 33 -10.69 0.01 -9.44
N ILE A 34 -11.85 0.63 -9.16
CA ILE A 34 -13.07 0.45 -9.97
C ILE A 34 -12.92 0.95 -11.42
N THR A 35 -11.88 1.74 -11.72
CA THR A 35 -11.61 2.23 -13.07
C THR A 35 -10.91 1.22 -13.97
N LEU A 36 -10.43 0.12 -13.41
CA LEU A 36 -9.71 -0.93 -14.13
C LEU A 36 -10.67 -1.86 -14.90
N PRO A 37 -10.22 -2.47 -16.00
CA PRO A 37 -10.92 -3.57 -16.65
C PRO A 37 -11.14 -4.74 -15.67
N MET A 38 -12.23 -5.49 -15.85
CA MET A 38 -12.67 -6.54 -14.91
C MET A 38 -11.55 -7.51 -14.51
N ARG A 39 -10.78 -8.01 -15.47
CA ARG A 39 -9.68 -8.93 -15.25
C ARG A 39 -8.62 -8.35 -14.30
N LYS A 40 -8.14 -7.12 -14.56
CA LYS A 40 -7.15 -6.41 -13.75
C LYS A 40 -7.74 -5.98 -12.40
N LYS A 41 -9.00 -5.58 -12.39
CA LYS A 41 -9.72 -5.17 -11.18
C LYS A 41 -9.82 -6.31 -10.16
N ARG A 42 -10.24 -7.51 -10.59
CA ARG A 42 -10.27 -8.71 -9.72
C ARG A 42 -8.90 -9.02 -9.14
N ALA A 43 -7.86 -8.95 -9.97
CA ALA A 43 -6.49 -9.21 -9.51
C ALA A 43 -6.02 -8.18 -8.48
N ILE A 44 -6.32 -6.91 -8.65
CA ILE A 44 -6.00 -5.86 -7.66
C ILE A 44 -6.80 -6.03 -6.38
N TYR A 45 -8.08 -6.40 -6.47
CA TYR A 45 -8.89 -6.70 -5.28
C TYR A 45 -8.33 -7.90 -4.50
N THR A 46 -7.87 -8.94 -5.21
CA THR A 46 -7.20 -10.09 -4.60
C THR A 46 -5.91 -9.68 -3.90
N ALA A 47 -5.04 -8.91 -4.57
CA ALA A 47 -3.80 -8.43 -3.96
C ALA A 47 -4.08 -7.57 -2.72
N TYR A 48 -5.09 -6.70 -2.77
CA TYR A 48 -5.52 -5.90 -1.61
C TYR A 48 -6.06 -6.78 -0.47
N ALA A 49 -6.92 -7.76 -0.78
CA ALA A 49 -7.49 -8.66 0.24
C ALA A 49 -6.40 -9.49 0.93
N PHE A 50 -5.37 -9.91 0.19
CA PHE A 50 -4.21 -10.58 0.76
C PHE A 50 -3.43 -9.68 1.72
N CYS A 51 -3.10 -8.45 1.32
CA CYS A 51 -2.42 -7.47 2.19
C CYS A 51 -3.25 -7.21 3.45
N ARG A 52 -4.56 -6.95 3.28
CA ARG A 52 -5.47 -6.71 4.41
C ARG A 52 -5.52 -7.89 5.38
N ARG A 53 -5.50 -9.13 4.88
CA ARG A 53 -5.43 -10.34 5.72
C ARG A 53 -4.15 -10.37 6.55
N CYS A 54 -3.02 -9.92 5.98
CA CYS A 54 -1.75 -9.84 6.72
C CYS A 54 -1.81 -8.74 7.79
N ASP A 55 -2.34 -7.55 7.44
CA ASP A 55 -2.51 -6.44 8.38
C ASP A 55 -3.43 -6.84 9.54
N ASP A 56 -4.58 -7.47 9.27
CA ASP A 56 -5.52 -7.95 10.31
C ASP A 56 -4.90 -8.95 11.28
N ALA A 57 -3.86 -9.70 10.86
CA ALA A 57 -3.15 -10.61 11.72
C ALA A 57 -2.30 -9.91 12.79
N VAL A 58 -1.95 -8.63 12.60
CA VAL A 58 -1.10 -7.86 13.52
C VAL A 58 -1.82 -6.68 14.17
N ASP A 59 -2.88 -6.14 13.54
CA ASP A 59 -3.64 -4.98 14.04
C ASP A 59 -4.70 -5.34 15.10
N ASN A 60 -4.71 -6.60 15.56
CA ASN A 60 -5.60 -7.06 16.61
C ASN A 60 -4.97 -6.91 18.00
N ASN A 61 -5.78 -7.09 19.07
CA ASN A 61 -5.33 -7.02 20.46
C ASN A 61 -4.69 -8.32 20.97
N GLU A 62 -4.30 -9.23 20.08
CA GLU A 62 -3.70 -10.51 20.44
C GLU A 62 -2.25 -10.35 20.94
N SER A 63 -1.75 -11.40 21.60
CA SER A 63 -0.34 -11.44 22.04
C SER A 63 0.63 -11.46 20.86
N THR A 64 1.86 -10.97 21.06
CA THR A 64 2.96 -11.07 20.09
C THR A 64 3.13 -12.49 19.53
N THR A 65 3.02 -13.51 20.38
CA THR A 65 3.10 -14.92 19.97
C THR A 65 1.98 -15.31 19.03
N GLU A 66 0.76 -14.88 19.31
CA GLU A 66 -0.41 -15.17 18.46
C GLU A 66 -0.33 -14.43 17.11
N LYS A 67 0.09 -13.18 17.10
CA LYS A 67 0.33 -12.42 15.86
C LYS A 67 1.35 -13.12 14.96
N LYS A 68 2.47 -13.58 15.53
CA LYS A 68 3.48 -14.37 14.80
C LYS A 68 2.87 -15.67 14.26
N ARG A 69 2.10 -16.40 15.06
CA ARG A 69 1.43 -17.63 14.65
C ARG A 69 0.46 -17.41 13.47
N LEU A 70 -0.33 -16.33 13.52
CA LEU A 70 -1.28 -15.98 12.45
C LEU A 70 -0.55 -15.67 11.13
N LEU A 71 0.55 -14.92 11.19
CA LEU A 71 1.37 -14.66 9.98
C LEU A 71 2.04 -15.92 9.46
N ASP A 72 2.53 -16.81 10.34
CA ASP A 72 3.10 -18.11 9.95
C ASP A 72 2.04 -18.99 9.27
N GLU A 73 0.80 -18.97 9.74
CA GLU A 73 -0.32 -19.65 9.12
C GLU A 73 -0.61 -19.12 7.72
N ILE A 74 -0.67 -17.79 7.53
CA ILE A 74 -0.87 -17.17 6.21
C ILE A 74 0.27 -17.57 5.26
N GLU A 75 1.52 -17.50 5.72
CA GLU A 75 2.71 -17.86 4.95
C GLU A 75 2.69 -19.34 4.52
N ASN A 76 2.37 -20.25 5.46
CA ASN A 76 2.28 -21.68 5.18
C ASN A 76 1.12 -22.00 4.21
N ASN A 77 -0.05 -21.37 4.41
CA ASN A 77 -1.18 -21.53 3.50
C ASN A 77 -0.84 -21.06 2.09
N LEU A 78 -0.12 -19.96 1.94
CA LEU A 78 0.34 -19.49 0.62
C LEU A 78 1.33 -20.47 -0.01
N LYS A 79 2.32 -20.98 0.73
CA LYS A 79 3.27 -21.99 0.25
C LYS A 79 2.55 -23.26 -0.22
N SER A 80 1.61 -23.77 0.59
CA SER A 80 0.82 -24.96 0.26
C SER A 80 -0.07 -24.73 -0.96
N GLY A 81 -0.74 -23.58 -1.04
CA GLY A 81 -1.59 -23.21 -2.19
C GLY A 81 -0.79 -23.09 -3.50
N ILE A 82 0.40 -22.50 -3.46
CA ILE A 82 1.31 -22.45 -4.62
C ILE A 82 1.70 -23.87 -5.08
N ASN A 83 1.85 -24.81 -4.15
CA ASN A 83 2.13 -26.22 -4.42
C ASN A 83 0.86 -27.03 -4.75
N LEU A 84 -0.28 -26.37 -4.98
CA LEU A 84 -1.55 -26.97 -5.39
C LEU A 84 -2.18 -27.89 -4.32
N ASP A 85 -2.00 -27.60 -3.03
CA ASP A 85 -2.70 -28.26 -1.95
C ASP A 85 -4.22 -27.97 -2.03
N LYS A 86 -4.99 -28.96 -2.46
CA LYS A 86 -6.44 -28.82 -2.67
C LYS A 86 -7.18 -28.43 -1.41
N LEU A 87 -6.83 -29.00 -0.26
CA LEU A 87 -7.51 -28.71 1.01
C LEU A 87 -7.36 -27.24 1.39
N ILE A 88 -6.17 -26.67 1.22
CA ILE A 88 -5.91 -25.24 1.48
C ILE A 88 -6.66 -24.37 0.49
N LEU A 89 -6.63 -24.70 -0.80
CA LEU A 89 -7.29 -23.93 -1.85
C LEU A 89 -8.81 -23.93 -1.71
N GLU A 90 -9.42 -25.06 -1.33
CA GLU A 90 -10.87 -25.18 -1.14
C GLU A 90 -11.38 -24.42 0.10
N ASN A 91 -10.57 -24.31 1.15
CA ASN A 91 -10.97 -23.69 2.42
C ASN A 91 -10.47 -22.25 2.60
N ASN A 92 -9.65 -21.71 1.69
CA ASN A 92 -9.10 -20.36 1.82
C ASN A 92 -9.26 -19.55 0.52
N PRO A 93 -10.37 -18.84 0.34
CA PRO A 93 -10.67 -18.11 -0.89
C PRO A 93 -9.61 -17.06 -1.23
N ILE A 94 -9.01 -16.37 -0.24
CA ILE A 94 -7.95 -15.39 -0.50
C ILE A 94 -6.72 -16.08 -1.07
N ILE A 95 -6.30 -17.21 -0.52
CA ILE A 95 -5.14 -17.96 -1.02
C ILE A 95 -5.42 -18.52 -2.41
N LEU A 96 -6.62 -19.07 -2.65
CA LEU A 96 -7.03 -19.54 -3.95
C LEU A 96 -6.92 -18.46 -5.02
N ALA A 97 -7.54 -17.31 -4.78
CA ALA A 97 -7.49 -16.17 -5.70
C ALA A 97 -6.05 -15.65 -5.86
N THR A 98 -5.24 -15.60 -4.78
CA THR A 98 -3.84 -15.15 -4.82
C THR A 98 -2.99 -16.07 -5.70
N CYS A 99 -3.12 -17.40 -5.56
CA CYS A 99 -2.43 -18.36 -6.42
C CYS A 99 -2.85 -18.21 -7.89
N ALA A 100 -4.13 -17.95 -8.15
CA ALA A 100 -4.62 -17.73 -9.50
C ALA A 100 -3.99 -16.48 -10.15
N ILE A 101 -3.95 -15.33 -9.45
CA ILE A 101 -3.36 -14.11 -10.01
C ILE A 101 -1.83 -14.20 -10.13
N ILE A 102 -1.14 -14.89 -9.23
CA ILE A 102 0.30 -15.19 -9.35
C ILE A 102 0.58 -15.86 -10.70
N LYS A 103 -0.20 -16.91 -11.04
CA LYS A 103 -0.07 -17.65 -12.29
C LYS A 103 -0.50 -16.82 -13.49
N GLU A 104 -1.65 -16.15 -13.42
CA GLU A 104 -2.23 -15.40 -14.54
C GLU A 104 -1.38 -14.22 -15.00
N PHE A 105 -0.81 -13.47 -14.04
CA PHE A 105 -0.04 -12.25 -14.30
C PHE A 105 1.47 -12.45 -14.17
N ASN A 106 1.96 -13.68 -14.02
CA ASN A 106 3.37 -14.01 -13.82
C ASN A 106 4.00 -13.14 -12.71
N ILE A 107 3.29 -13.01 -11.57
CA ILE A 107 3.78 -12.26 -10.43
C ILE A 107 4.79 -13.12 -9.69
N PRO A 108 6.02 -12.63 -9.41
CA PRO A 108 6.94 -13.35 -8.54
C PRO A 108 6.30 -13.63 -7.18
N GLN A 109 6.17 -14.89 -6.81
CA GLN A 109 5.57 -15.28 -5.52
C GLN A 109 6.28 -14.64 -4.33
N GLN A 110 7.58 -14.35 -4.49
CA GLN A 110 8.39 -13.68 -3.48
C GLN A 110 7.79 -12.34 -3.03
N TYR A 111 7.11 -11.60 -3.91
CA TYR A 111 6.48 -10.34 -3.54
C TYR A 111 5.42 -10.50 -2.44
N PHE A 112 4.65 -11.59 -2.47
CA PHE A 112 3.67 -11.86 -1.41
C PHE A 112 4.35 -12.27 -0.09
N PHE A 113 5.46 -12.99 -0.16
CA PHE A 113 6.27 -13.29 1.03
C PHE A 113 6.94 -12.04 1.60
N ASP A 114 7.41 -11.13 0.75
CA ASP A 114 7.99 -9.86 1.17
C ASP A 114 6.93 -8.96 1.88
N VAL A 115 5.67 -8.97 1.43
CA VAL A 115 4.55 -8.31 2.14
C VAL A 115 4.38 -8.90 3.54
N ILE A 116 4.32 -10.24 3.68
CA ILE A 116 4.22 -10.90 4.99
C ILE A 116 5.40 -10.48 5.89
N GLN A 117 6.62 -10.45 5.34
CA GLN A 117 7.81 -10.03 6.11
C GLN A 117 7.73 -8.55 6.51
N GLY A 118 7.19 -7.69 5.64
CA GLY A 118 6.97 -6.28 5.97
C GLY A 118 6.01 -6.10 7.14
N VAL A 119 4.86 -6.77 7.10
CA VAL A 119 3.87 -6.74 8.19
C VAL A 119 4.43 -7.37 9.48
N ARG A 120 5.28 -8.40 9.36
CA ARG A 120 5.96 -9.02 10.51
C ARG A 120 6.87 -8.03 11.25
N MET A 121 7.45 -7.04 10.54
CA MET A 121 8.27 -6.01 11.19
C MET A 121 7.48 -5.17 12.20
N ASP A 122 6.16 -5.00 12.01
CA ASP A 122 5.32 -4.19 12.90
C ASP A 122 4.99 -4.87 14.24
N ILE A 123 5.24 -6.18 14.40
CA ILE A 123 4.85 -6.92 15.62
C ILE A 123 5.61 -6.44 16.87
N GLU A 124 6.90 -6.18 16.73
CA GLU A 124 7.78 -5.74 17.84
C GLU A 124 8.45 -4.40 17.53
N PHE A 125 7.91 -3.68 16.56
CA PHE A 125 8.46 -2.42 16.09
C PHE A 125 8.19 -1.30 17.10
N THR A 126 9.19 -0.44 17.29
CA THR A 126 9.05 0.79 18.07
C THR A 126 9.52 2.02 17.29
N SER A 127 10.67 1.95 16.63
CA SER A 127 11.28 3.10 15.94
C SER A 127 12.41 2.68 15.00
N PHE A 128 12.79 3.58 14.11
CA PHE A 128 13.96 3.47 13.23
C PHE A 128 15.07 4.43 13.64
N ASN A 129 16.33 4.01 13.50
CA ASN A 129 17.49 4.86 13.74
C ASN A 129 17.82 5.72 12.53
N SER A 130 17.73 5.16 11.32
CA SER A 130 18.14 5.79 10.08
C SER A 130 17.03 5.79 9.01
N PHE A 131 17.16 6.67 8.03
CA PHE A 131 16.27 6.66 6.88
C PHE A 131 16.41 5.40 6.00
N ASP A 132 17.57 4.78 5.99
CA ASP A 132 17.74 3.52 5.25
C ASP A 132 16.88 2.40 5.84
N GLU A 133 16.72 2.34 7.16
CA GLU A 133 15.81 1.42 7.84
C GLU A 133 14.34 1.72 7.48
N VAL A 134 13.94 3.01 7.50
CA VAL A 134 12.60 3.44 7.04
C VAL A 134 12.36 3.02 5.59
N LYS A 135 13.36 3.19 4.74
CA LYS A 135 13.26 2.85 3.32
C LYS A 135 13.10 1.34 3.11
N GLU A 136 13.83 0.51 3.87
CA GLU A 136 13.68 -0.94 3.80
C GLU A 136 12.28 -1.38 4.22
N TYR A 137 11.78 -0.83 5.32
CA TYR A 137 10.38 -1.05 5.75
C TYR A 137 9.39 -0.65 4.67
N CYS A 138 9.46 0.59 4.18
CA CYS A 138 8.58 1.10 3.13
C CYS A 138 8.65 0.26 1.84
N TYR A 139 9.82 -0.29 1.51
CA TYR A 139 9.95 -1.20 0.37
C TYR A 139 9.07 -2.43 0.55
N LYS A 140 9.10 -3.08 1.72
CA LYS A 140 8.36 -4.31 1.99
C LYS A 140 6.85 -4.07 2.09
N VAL A 141 6.42 -3.02 2.78
CA VAL A 141 4.98 -2.76 3.04
C VAL A 141 4.27 -1.97 1.94
N ALA A 142 5.01 -1.35 1.01
CA ALA A 142 4.39 -0.51 -0.03
C ALA A 142 5.01 -0.67 -1.42
N SER A 143 6.36 -0.62 -1.56
CA SER A 143 6.97 -0.73 -2.88
C SER A 143 6.73 -2.10 -3.51
N VAL A 144 6.81 -3.17 -2.74
CA VAL A 144 6.49 -4.53 -3.19
C VAL A 144 5.03 -4.64 -3.67
N ILE A 145 4.09 -3.98 -3.00
CA ILE A 145 2.69 -3.89 -3.45
C ILE A 145 2.61 -3.16 -4.80
N GLY A 146 3.40 -2.08 -4.96
CA GLY A 146 3.57 -1.40 -6.25
C GLY A 146 4.08 -2.34 -7.36
N LEU A 147 5.03 -3.23 -7.04
CA LEU A 147 5.55 -4.24 -7.96
C LEU A 147 4.49 -5.28 -8.35
N ILE A 148 3.66 -5.73 -7.42
CA ILE A 148 2.50 -6.58 -7.71
C ILE A 148 1.54 -5.84 -8.65
N CYS A 149 1.23 -4.58 -8.35
CA CYS A 149 0.34 -3.76 -9.16
C CYS A 149 0.81 -3.61 -10.61
N ILE A 150 2.10 -3.33 -10.85
CA ILE A 150 2.59 -3.16 -12.23
C ILE A 150 2.62 -4.47 -13.02
N LYS A 151 2.76 -5.62 -12.37
CA LYS A 151 2.57 -6.93 -13.02
C LYS A 151 1.14 -7.10 -13.51
N ILE A 152 0.16 -6.68 -12.72
CA ILE A 152 -1.27 -6.73 -13.08
C ILE A 152 -1.59 -5.66 -14.14
N PHE A 153 -1.07 -4.45 -14.01
CA PHE A 153 -1.31 -3.36 -14.94
C PHE A 153 -0.70 -3.60 -16.32
N GLY A 154 0.36 -4.39 -16.41
CA GLY A 154 1.21 -4.50 -17.59
C GLY A 154 2.10 -3.27 -17.78
N TYR A 155 3.30 -3.47 -18.31
CA TYR A 155 4.23 -2.38 -18.60
C TYR A 155 5.15 -2.71 -19.77
N SER A 156 5.61 -1.68 -20.47
CA SER A 156 6.37 -1.79 -21.72
C SER A 156 7.89 -1.69 -21.55
N ASN A 157 8.37 -1.26 -20.39
CA ASN A 157 9.79 -0.99 -20.16
C ASN A 157 10.22 -1.41 -18.76
N PRO A 158 11.35 -2.13 -18.58
CA PRO A 158 11.86 -2.55 -17.28
C PRO A 158 12.08 -1.43 -16.24
N LYS A 159 12.33 -0.19 -16.68
CA LYS A 159 12.40 0.98 -15.78
C LYS A 159 11.11 1.23 -14.99
N ALA A 160 9.99 0.64 -15.40
CA ALA A 160 8.74 0.67 -14.64
C ALA A 160 8.92 0.10 -13.23
N ILE A 161 9.85 -0.85 -13.04
CA ILE A 161 10.15 -1.45 -11.74
C ILE A 161 10.67 -0.39 -10.77
N ASP A 162 11.70 0.37 -11.17
CA ASP A 162 12.30 1.42 -10.32
C ASP A 162 11.27 2.50 -9.97
N TYR A 163 10.47 2.92 -10.96
CA TYR A 163 9.44 3.94 -10.75
C TYR A 163 8.26 3.45 -9.91
N ALA A 164 7.93 2.16 -9.96
CA ALA A 164 6.90 1.57 -9.09
C ALA A 164 7.39 1.48 -7.63
N ILE A 165 8.68 1.17 -7.42
CA ILE A 165 9.32 1.20 -6.10
C ILE A 165 9.24 2.60 -5.52
N ASP A 166 9.66 3.62 -6.28
CA ASP A 166 9.62 5.02 -5.85
C ASP A 166 8.19 5.50 -5.58
N PHE A 167 7.22 5.07 -6.40
CA PHE A 167 5.81 5.42 -6.19
C PHE A 167 5.25 4.81 -4.89
N GLY A 168 5.55 3.53 -4.63
CA GLY A 168 5.18 2.85 -3.37
C GLY A 168 5.80 3.54 -2.16
N LEU A 169 7.09 3.86 -2.24
CA LEU A 169 7.81 4.57 -1.19
C LEU A 169 7.20 5.95 -0.92
N ALA A 170 6.87 6.72 -1.97
CA ALA A 170 6.20 8.03 -1.83
C ALA A 170 4.84 7.93 -1.12
N MET A 171 4.07 6.87 -1.44
CA MET A 171 2.77 6.63 -0.80
C MET A 171 2.95 6.29 0.67
N GLN A 172 3.90 5.42 1.03
CA GLN A 172 4.11 5.03 2.43
C GLN A 172 4.69 6.17 3.26
N LEU A 173 5.64 6.94 2.75
CA LEU A 173 6.11 8.16 3.42
C LEU A 173 4.96 9.15 3.67
N THR A 174 4.01 9.26 2.74
CA THR A 174 2.81 10.08 2.94
C THR A 174 1.91 9.53 4.04
N ASN A 175 1.75 8.20 4.15
CA ASN A 175 1.02 7.58 5.24
C ASN A 175 1.70 7.89 6.58
N ILE A 176 3.01 7.67 6.68
CA ILE A 176 3.80 7.97 7.89
C ILE A 176 3.58 9.42 8.33
N LEU A 177 3.69 10.39 7.40
CA LEU A 177 3.51 11.81 7.74
C LEU A 177 2.07 12.18 8.09
N ARG A 178 1.09 11.46 7.58
CA ARG A 178 -0.32 11.68 7.88
C ARG A 178 -0.71 11.11 9.26
N ASP A 179 -0.15 9.97 9.61
CA ASP A 179 -0.62 9.15 10.72
C ASP A 179 0.30 9.20 11.96
N ILE A 180 1.29 10.14 12.02
CA ILE A 180 2.27 10.27 13.11
C ILE A 180 1.62 10.17 14.51
N LEU A 181 0.48 10.82 14.72
CA LEU A 181 -0.18 10.81 16.03
C LEU A 181 -0.88 9.49 16.31
N ASP A 182 -1.50 8.89 15.31
CA ASP A 182 -2.15 7.58 15.43
C ASP A 182 -1.08 6.53 15.76
N ASP A 183 0.07 6.56 15.07
CA ASP A 183 1.21 5.66 15.29
C ASP A 183 1.83 5.83 16.69
N LEU A 184 1.99 7.07 17.16
CA LEU A 184 2.50 7.36 18.50
C LEU A 184 1.59 6.82 19.61
N ASN A 185 0.26 6.84 19.41
CA ASN A 185 -0.69 6.26 20.36
C ASN A 185 -0.53 4.73 20.47
N GLU A 186 0.01 4.10 19.43
CA GLU A 186 0.37 2.68 19.41
C GLU A 186 1.84 2.42 19.82
N ASN A 187 2.54 3.45 20.37
CA ASN A 187 3.96 3.43 20.71
C ASN A 187 4.89 3.16 19.52
N ARG A 188 4.49 3.55 18.31
CA ARG A 188 5.29 3.43 17.07
C ARG A 188 5.73 4.81 16.60
N CYS A 189 6.98 4.92 16.11
CA CYS A 189 7.49 6.12 15.46
C CYS A 189 8.24 5.73 14.20
N TYR A 190 7.65 6.02 13.04
CA TYR A 190 8.26 5.69 11.74
C TYR A 190 9.18 6.80 11.20
N LEU A 191 9.35 7.91 11.90
CA LEU A 191 10.38 8.91 11.59
C LEU A 191 11.73 8.45 12.12
N ALA A 192 12.80 8.56 11.32
CA ALA A 192 14.14 8.17 11.72
C ALA A 192 14.70 9.09 12.81
N TYR A 193 15.28 8.51 13.86
CA TYR A 193 15.89 9.29 14.94
C TYR A 193 16.99 10.23 14.47
N GLU A 194 17.89 9.78 13.58
CA GLU A 194 18.96 10.61 13.01
C GLU A 194 18.42 11.88 12.31
N GLU A 195 17.22 11.79 11.74
CA GLU A 195 16.60 12.91 11.04
C GLU A 195 15.88 13.83 12.01
N MET A 196 15.23 13.32 13.03
CA MET A 196 14.71 14.13 14.12
C MET A 196 15.84 14.91 14.82
N ASP A 197 16.94 14.24 15.16
CA ASP A 197 18.11 14.86 15.80
C ASP A 197 18.73 15.96 14.95
N LYS A 198 18.79 15.77 13.64
CA LYS A 198 19.26 16.80 12.68
C LYS A 198 18.50 18.12 12.76
N PHE A 199 17.24 18.05 13.16
CA PHE A 199 16.39 19.23 13.35
C PHE A 199 16.18 19.59 14.82
N ASN A 200 17.04 19.12 15.74
CA ASN A 200 16.92 19.32 17.19
C ASN A 200 15.54 18.91 17.74
N TYR A 201 14.92 17.91 17.13
CA TYR A 201 13.61 17.41 17.50
C TYR A 201 13.70 15.95 17.99
N SER A 202 12.77 15.54 18.85
CA SER A 202 12.82 14.22 19.46
C SER A 202 11.43 13.59 19.57
N ILE A 203 11.37 12.28 19.81
CA ILE A 203 10.11 11.57 20.06
C ILE A 203 9.36 12.14 21.29
N ASN A 204 10.07 12.65 22.31
CA ASN A 204 9.43 13.30 23.45
C ASN A 204 8.76 14.62 23.04
N HIS A 205 9.38 15.41 22.18
CA HIS A 205 8.75 16.61 21.61
C HIS A 205 7.49 16.26 20.82
N LEU A 206 7.49 15.13 20.06
CA LEU A 206 6.28 14.62 19.38
C LEU A 206 5.18 14.27 20.36
N ARG A 207 5.51 13.53 21.45
CA ARG A 207 4.56 13.14 22.50
C ARG A 207 3.96 14.34 23.23
N GLU A 208 4.76 15.39 23.42
CA GLU A 208 4.33 16.65 24.03
C GLU A 208 3.59 17.56 23.03
N SER A 209 3.43 17.12 21.77
CA SER A 209 2.83 17.91 20.69
C SER A 209 3.49 19.28 20.51
N LEU A 210 4.82 19.36 20.67
CA LEU A 210 5.59 20.58 20.59
C LEU A 210 5.65 21.07 19.13
N TYR A 211 4.85 22.08 18.83
CA TYR A 211 4.82 22.73 17.53
C TYR A 211 5.69 24.00 17.52
N ASN A 212 6.86 23.91 16.91
CA ASN A 212 7.86 24.98 16.81
C ASN A 212 8.54 24.98 15.42
N ASP A 213 9.50 25.87 15.21
CA ASP A 213 10.20 26.00 13.92
C ASP A 213 11.02 24.76 13.57
N ASP A 214 11.63 24.08 14.55
CA ASP A 214 12.37 22.83 14.35
C ASP A 214 11.47 21.73 13.80
N PHE A 215 10.27 21.58 14.38
CA PHE A 215 9.25 20.67 13.87
C PHE A 215 8.82 21.00 12.45
N ILE A 216 8.55 22.27 12.15
CA ILE A 216 8.14 22.72 10.83
C ILE A 216 9.21 22.43 9.79
N GLN A 217 10.50 22.65 10.11
CA GLN A 217 11.62 22.37 9.21
C GLN A 217 11.80 20.87 8.98
N MET A 218 11.69 20.05 10.01
CA MET A 218 11.71 18.59 9.91
C MET A 218 10.58 18.09 9.01
N MET A 219 9.35 18.47 9.28
CA MET A 219 8.18 18.07 8.49
C MET A 219 8.27 18.53 7.02
N LYS A 220 8.78 19.73 6.79
CA LYS A 220 9.03 20.21 5.43
C LYS A 220 10.04 19.34 4.70
N PHE A 221 11.14 18.98 5.36
CA PHE A 221 12.17 18.10 4.79
C PHE A 221 11.58 16.74 4.39
N GLU A 222 10.75 16.14 5.25
CA GLU A 222 10.10 14.85 5.00
C GLU A 222 9.06 14.92 3.87
N VAL A 223 8.24 15.96 3.87
CA VAL A 223 7.27 16.21 2.79
C VAL A 223 7.97 16.42 1.44
N ASP A 224 9.07 17.19 1.41
CA ASP A 224 9.84 17.40 0.19
C ASP A 224 10.50 16.09 -0.30
N ARG A 225 10.90 15.21 0.62
CA ARG A 225 11.37 13.85 0.29
C ARG A 225 10.26 13.04 -0.38
N ALA A 226 9.09 12.95 0.24
CA ALA A 226 7.95 12.23 -0.34
C ALA A 226 7.59 12.76 -1.74
N LYS A 227 7.65 14.08 -1.95
CA LYS A 227 7.44 14.70 -3.27
C LYS A 227 8.47 14.27 -4.30
N ARG A 228 9.77 14.22 -3.95
CA ARG A 228 10.82 13.75 -4.88
C ARG A 228 10.56 12.32 -5.32
N TYR A 229 10.14 11.44 -4.41
CA TYR A 229 9.74 10.07 -4.78
C TYR A 229 8.49 10.06 -5.67
N PHE A 230 7.50 10.92 -5.44
CA PHE A 230 6.36 11.07 -6.36
C PHE A 230 6.77 11.60 -7.74
N GLU A 231 7.73 12.49 -7.83
CA GLU A 231 8.25 13.00 -9.11
C GLU A 231 8.90 11.86 -9.90
N SER A 232 9.74 11.05 -9.27
CA SER A 232 10.31 9.86 -9.88
C SER A 232 9.23 8.85 -10.25
N GLY A 233 8.37 8.48 -9.32
CA GLY A 233 7.29 7.51 -9.51
C GLY A 233 6.26 7.95 -10.58
N SER A 234 6.09 9.26 -10.83
CA SER A 234 5.20 9.73 -11.89
C SER A 234 5.65 9.32 -13.30
N ARG A 235 6.93 9.00 -13.49
CA ARG A 235 7.49 8.49 -14.73
C ARG A 235 7.00 7.07 -15.07
N LEU A 236 6.37 6.38 -14.11
CA LEU A 236 5.69 5.11 -14.33
C LEU A 236 4.50 5.24 -15.27
N LEU A 237 3.79 6.37 -15.25
CA LEU A 237 2.52 6.55 -15.95
C LEU A 237 2.57 6.24 -17.46
N PRO A 238 3.53 6.74 -18.25
CA PRO A 238 3.61 6.41 -19.69
C PRO A 238 4.01 4.95 -19.96
N LEU A 239 4.57 4.25 -18.98
CA LEU A 239 5.12 2.90 -19.15
C LEU A 239 4.07 1.80 -18.88
N VAL A 240 3.02 2.07 -18.09
CA VAL A 240 1.95 1.11 -17.85
C VAL A 240 0.93 1.12 -18.98
N ASP A 241 0.20 0.00 -19.10
CA ASP A 241 -0.87 -0.13 -20.11
C ASP A 241 -1.90 0.98 -19.97
N THR A 242 -2.42 1.43 -21.11
CA THR A 242 -3.31 2.61 -21.19
C THR A 242 -4.59 2.45 -20.38
N ASP A 243 -5.10 1.23 -20.25
CA ASP A 243 -6.32 0.92 -19.47
C ASP A 243 -6.12 1.01 -17.95
N SER A 244 -4.87 1.00 -17.49
CA SER A 244 -4.51 1.06 -16.07
C SER A 244 -4.08 2.47 -15.62
N ARG A 245 -3.80 3.38 -16.57
CA ARG A 245 -3.28 4.73 -16.28
C ARG A 245 -4.20 5.57 -15.41
N ILE A 246 -5.52 5.49 -15.62
CA ILE A 246 -6.49 6.24 -14.82
C ILE A 246 -6.39 5.87 -13.35
N CYS A 247 -6.29 4.59 -13.03
CA CYS A 247 -6.11 4.09 -11.67
C CYS A 247 -4.88 4.73 -11.01
N LEU A 248 -3.74 4.69 -11.68
CA LEU A 248 -2.48 5.26 -11.17
C LEU A 248 -2.56 6.79 -10.98
N VAL A 249 -3.21 7.52 -11.91
CA VAL A 249 -3.40 8.97 -11.77
C VAL A 249 -4.29 9.32 -10.59
N ILE A 250 -5.37 8.58 -10.35
CA ILE A 250 -6.26 8.80 -9.21
C ILE A 250 -5.50 8.59 -7.91
N LEU A 251 -4.76 7.48 -7.77
CA LEU A 251 -3.94 7.19 -6.59
C LEU A 251 -2.93 8.31 -6.34
N SER A 252 -2.14 8.68 -7.36
CA SER A 252 -1.17 9.77 -7.27
C SER A 252 -1.82 11.08 -6.84
N THR A 253 -2.99 11.42 -7.38
CA THR A 253 -3.70 12.66 -7.05
C THR A 253 -4.19 12.68 -5.61
N ILE A 254 -4.74 11.55 -5.11
CA ILE A 254 -5.19 11.42 -3.73
C ILE A 254 -4.03 11.69 -2.77
N TYR A 255 -2.91 11.01 -2.95
CA TYR A 255 -1.77 11.10 -2.04
C TYR A 255 -1.06 12.46 -2.12
N ARG A 256 -0.86 13.01 -3.31
CA ARG A 256 -0.34 14.38 -3.47
C ARG A 256 -1.25 15.43 -2.82
N LYS A 257 -2.57 15.23 -2.82
CA LYS A 257 -3.51 16.13 -2.14
C LYS A 257 -3.37 16.04 -0.62
N ILE A 258 -3.07 14.86 -0.07
CA ILE A 258 -2.77 14.70 1.36
C ILE A 258 -1.51 15.50 1.73
N LEU A 259 -0.40 15.32 1.01
CA LEU A 259 0.83 16.11 1.25
C LEU A 259 0.56 17.61 1.16
N LYS A 260 -0.22 18.05 0.16
CA LYS A 260 -0.59 19.45 0.02
C LYS A 260 -1.45 19.98 1.17
N LYS A 261 -2.31 19.14 1.78
CA LYS A 261 -3.05 19.52 3.00
C LYS A 261 -2.09 19.72 4.17
N ILE A 262 -1.12 18.84 4.37
CA ILE A 262 -0.09 18.96 5.41
C ILE A 262 0.70 20.26 5.24
N GLU A 263 1.16 20.59 4.03
CA GLU A 263 1.86 21.85 3.76
C GLU A 263 0.99 23.10 4.04
N ARG A 264 -0.27 23.08 3.59
CA ARG A 264 -1.19 24.22 3.75
C ARG A 264 -1.54 24.53 5.19
N SER A 265 -1.46 23.54 6.08
CA SER A 265 -1.62 23.73 7.52
C SER A 265 -0.33 24.20 8.20
N ASN A 266 0.70 24.59 7.42
CA ASN A 266 2.04 24.84 7.91
C ASN A 266 2.60 23.63 8.68
N TYR A 267 2.30 22.42 8.22
CA TYR A 267 2.74 21.15 8.80
C TYR A 267 2.18 20.83 10.21
N ASN A 268 1.16 21.53 10.68
CA ASN A 268 0.59 21.32 12.00
C ASN A 268 -0.28 20.06 12.05
N ILE A 269 0.35 18.91 12.31
CA ILE A 269 -0.34 17.61 12.40
C ILE A 269 -1.12 17.45 13.71
N PHE A 270 -0.87 18.29 14.71
CA PHE A 270 -1.46 18.17 16.04
C PHE A 270 -2.92 18.64 16.11
N GLN A 271 -3.38 19.41 15.14
CA GLN A 271 -4.71 20.02 15.16
C GLN A 271 -5.65 19.54 14.04
N THR A 272 -5.15 18.82 13.04
CA THR A 272 -5.91 18.54 11.82
C THR A 272 -5.77 17.10 11.36
N ASN A 273 -6.90 16.47 11.03
CA ASN A 273 -6.90 15.19 10.34
C ASN A 273 -6.77 15.43 8.82
N TYR A 274 -5.71 14.89 8.22
CA TYR A 274 -5.39 15.07 6.79
C TYR A 274 -6.03 14.04 5.86
N ARG A 275 -6.84 13.15 6.38
CA ARG A 275 -7.58 12.17 5.55
C ARG A 275 -8.53 12.91 4.61
N LEU A 276 -8.66 12.39 3.39
CA LEU A 276 -9.64 12.92 2.43
C LEU A 276 -11.02 12.32 2.73
N ASN A 277 -12.05 13.17 2.70
CA ASN A 277 -13.43 12.71 2.81
C ASN A 277 -13.91 12.06 1.49
N THR A 278 -15.06 11.38 1.54
CA THR A 278 -15.64 10.67 0.38
C THR A 278 -15.90 11.60 -0.79
N PHE A 279 -16.39 12.81 -0.55
CA PHE A 279 -16.68 13.79 -1.60
C PHE A 279 -15.41 14.24 -2.33
N GLU A 280 -14.32 14.48 -1.61
CA GLU A 280 -13.02 14.82 -2.21
C GLU A 280 -12.51 13.71 -3.12
N LYS A 281 -12.64 12.43 -2.69
CA LYS A 281 -12.22 11.27 -3.47
C LYS A 281 -13.06 11.09 -4.73
N LEU A 282 -14.37 11.21 -4.62
CA LEU A 282 -15.29 11.16 -5.77
C LEU A 282 -15.03 12.30 -6.75
N SER A 283 -14.74 13.50 -6.25
CA SER A 283 -14.37 14.65 -7.11
C SER A 283 -13.08 14.39 -7.86
N ILE A 284 -12.05 13.84 -7.20
CA ILE A 284 -10.78 13.47 -7.85
C ILE A 284 -11.05 12.43 -8.95
N MET A 285 -11.81 11.39 -8.64
CA MET A 285 -12.15 10.32 -9.59
C MET A 285 -12.89 10.91 -10.82
N GLY A 286 -13.95 11.69 -10.60
CA GLY A 286 -14.75 12.27 -11.67
C GLY A 286 -13.95 13.23 -12.56
N PHE A 287 -13.18 14.14 -11.97
CA PHE A 287 -12.32 15.08 -12.71
C PHE A 287 -11.21 14.36 -13.51
N THR A 288 -10.57 13.37 -12.91
CA THR A 288 -9.53 12.60 -13.58
C THR A 288 -10.09 11.81 -14.75
N TRP A 289 -11.24 11.17 -14.57
CA TRP A 289 -11.91 10.42 -15.62
C TRP A 289 -12.34 11.31 -16.79
N LEU A 290 -12.94 12.48 -16.50
CA LEU A 290 -13.37 13.44 -17.51
C LEU A 290 -12.17 13.97 -18.32
N ARG A 291 -11.11 14.38 -17.63
CA ARG A 291 -9.88 14.87 -18.28
C ARG A 291 -9.24 13.80 -19.17
N TYR A 292 -9.18 12.56 -18.69
CA TYR A 292 -8.62 11.45 -19.46
C TYR A 292 -9.43 11.16 -20.73
N LYS A 293 -10.77 11.24 -20.68
CA LYS A 293 -11.61 11.08 -21.89
C LYS A 293 -11.41 12.20 -22.92
N ILE A 294 -11.21 13.43 -22.46
CA ILE A 294 -11.00 14.58 -23.35
C ILE A 294 -9.62 14.51 -24.02
N THR A 295 -8.58 14.07 -23.32
CA THR A 295 -7.21 13.98 -23.86
C THR A 295 -6.97 12.75 -24.75
N LYS A 296 -7.89 11.79 -24.78
CA LYS A 296 -7.85 10.62 -25.70
C LYS A 296 -8.52 10.89 -27.07
N LYS A 297 -9.13 12.07 -27.26
CA LYS A 297 -9.61 12.54 -28.56
C LYS A 297 -8.53 13.40 -29.22
#